data_e50f29c66f201926b0fccda6397ac324
#
_entry.id   e50f29c66f201926b0fccda6397ac324
#
_cell.length_a   1.000
_cell.length_b   1.000
_cell.length_c   1.000
_cell.angle_alpha   90.00
_cell.angle_beta   90.00
_cell.angle_gamma   90.00
#
_symmetry.space_group_name_H-M   'P 1'
#
loop_
_entity.id
_entity.type
_entity.pdbx_description
1 polymer ?
#
loop_
_entity_poly.entity_id
_entity_poly.type
_entity_poly.pdbx_seq_one_letter_code
_entity_poly.pdbx_strand_id
1 'polypeptide(L)'
;MAPRKYLVELIGAFFLVFTIGQCVIDVNPESGVIAALAIGSALMVMIYAGGHISGGHYNPAVTLAVWIRGRCPMADVIPYMIAQVLGAVLAAALVIYLKGHQGATPEADPDPIKSFIVELLFTFALAYVVLNSATSKATAGNSFYGLAIGFTVMVGAFAVGSISGGAFNPAVAIAVGVMGLAKTAHVVVLLAATFAGGALAGLTFNFLNPDDR
;
A
#
# COMPACT_ATOMS: atom_id res chain seq x y z
N MET A 1 -4.28 4.99 -24.34
CA MET A 1 -3.48 5.25 -23.12
C MET A 1 -4.03 4.55 -21.86
N ALA A 2 -5.35 4.40 -21.69
CA ALA A 2 -5.96 3.78 -20.50
C ALA A 2 -5.42 2.38 -20.12
N PRO A 3 -5.29 1.39 -21.03
CA PRO A 3 -4.85 0.06 -20.65
C PRO A 3 -3.43 0.00 -20.07
N ARG A 4 -2.54 0.89 -20.51
CA ARG A 4 -1.13 0.89 -20.07
C ARG A 4 -0.99 1.25 -18.59
N LYS A 5 -1.74 2.24 -18.10
CA LYS A 5 -1.68 2.66 -16.70
C LYS A 5 -2.25 1.60 -15.76
N TYR A 6 -3.29 0.88 -16.17
CA TYR A 6 -3.84 -0.23 -15.37
C TYR A 6 -2.86 -1.40 -15.28
N LEU A 7 -2.17 -1.72 -16.38
CA LEU A 7 -1.11 -2.73 -16.36
C LEU A 7 0.04 -2.34 -15.43
N VAL A 8 0.43 -1.06 -15.41
CA VAL A 8 1.48 -0.57 -14.50
C VAL A 8 1.03 -0.68 -13.04
N GLU A 9 -0.23 -0.34 -12.72
CA GLU A 9 -0.77 -0.49 -11.37
C GLU A 9 -0.82 -1.96 -10.93
N LEU A 10 -1.17 -2.88 -11.83
CA LEU A 10 -1.12 -4.31 -11.57
C LEU A 10 0.30 -4.78 -11.28
N ILE A 11 1.27 -4.41 -12.13
CA ILE A 11 2.69 -4.79 -11.98
C ILE A 11 3.25 -4.29 -10.65
N GLY A 12 3.03 -3.03 -10.30
CA GLY A 12 3.57 -2.45 -9.07
C GLY A 12 2.97 -3.07 -7.81
N ALA A 13 1.65 -3.30 -7.79
CA ALA A 13 0.98 -3.99 -6.69
C ALA A 13 1.43 -5.46 -6.60
N PHE A 14 1.64 -6.12 -7.74
CA PHE A 14 2.17 -7.49 -7.78
C PHE A 14 3.54 -7.58 -7.11
N PHE A 15 4.52 -6.79 -7.53
CA PHE A 15 5.86 -6.87 -6.97
C PHE A 15 5.92 -6.43 -5.51
N LEU A 16 5.11 -5.45 -5.10
CA LEU A 16 4.98 -5.08 -3.69
C LEU A 16 4.53 -6.29 -2.85
N VAL A 17 3.42 -6.92 -3.22
CA VAL A 17 2.86 -8.06 -2.47
C VAL A 17 3.73 -9.30 -2.58
N PHE A 18 4.32 -9.56 -3.75
CA PHE A 18 5.27 -10.66 -3.90
C PHE A 18 6.45 -10.52 -2.92
N THR A 19 7.01 -9.32 -2.81
CA THR A 19 8.09 -9.03 -1.85
C THR A 19 7.62 -9.24 -0.41
N ILE A 20 6.41 -8.76 -0.05
CA ILE A 20 5.82 -8.98 1.28
C ILE A 20 5.80 -10.47 1.58
N GLY A 21 5.15 -11.28 0.74
CA GLY A 21 4.99 -12.71 0.98
C GLY A 21 6.33 -13.46 1.09
N GLN A 22 7.30 -13.14 0.22
CA GLN A 22 8.62 -13.76 0.28
C GLN A 22 9.41 -13.37 1.53
N CYS A 23 9.18 -12.18 2.09
CA CYS A 23 9.89 -11.67 3.25
C CYS A 23 9.22 -11.97 4.59
N VAL A 24 7.95 -12.48 4.62
CA VAL A 24 7.24 -12.73 5.88
C VAL A 24 6.81 -14.18 6.08
N ILE A 25 6.81 -15.02 5.02
CA ILE A 25 6.50 -16.46 5.13
C ILE A 25 7.81 -17.24 5.21
N ASP A 26 7.95 -18.11 6.22
CA ASP A 26 9.13 -18.96 6.47
C ASP A 26 10.46 -18.20 6.49
N VAL A 27 10.47 -17.05 7.12
CA VAL A 27 11.72 -16.31 7.31
C VAL A 27 12.35 -16.63 8.65
N ASN A 28 13.68 -16.62 8.67
CA ASN A 28 14.42 -16.63 9.92
C ASN A 28 14.01 -15.42 10.78
N PRO A 29 13.72 -15.57 12.09
CA PRO A 29 13.37 -14.46 12.98
C PRO A 29 14.33 -13.28 12.94
N GLU A 30 15.60 -13.51 12.63
CA GLU A 30 16.60 -12.45 12.44
C GLU A 30 16.38 -11.58 11.21
N SER A 31 15.52 -12.03 10.27
CA SER A 31 15.22 -11.32 9.02
C SER A 31 14.16 -10.23 9.13
N GLY A 32 13.56 -10.01 10.31
CA GLY A 32 12.46 -9.04 10.51
C GLY A 32 12.83 -7.60 10.12
N VAL A 33 14.05 -7.18 10.42
CA VAL A 33 14.58 -5.86 10.03
C VAL A 33 14.71 -5.77 8.49
N ILE A 34 15.09 -6.85 7.84
CA ILE A 34 15.27 -6.92 6.38
C ILE A 34 13.91 -6.83 5.68
N ALA A 35 12.85 -7.43 6.23
CA ALA A 35 11.52 -7.41 5.62
C ALA A 35 10.99 -6.00 5.42
N ALA A 36 11.00 -5.15 6.44
CA ALA A 36 10.51 -3.76 6.34
C ALA A 36 11.32 -2.95 5.31
N LEU A 37 12.65 -3.13 5.30
CA LEU A 37 13.55 -2.49 4.33
C LEU A 37 13.25 -2.97 2.90
N ALA A 38 13.11 -4.28 2.69
CA ALA A 38 12.82 -4.86 1.38
C ALA A 38 11.46 -4.39 0.83
N ILE A 39 10.42 -4.38 1.67
CA ILE A 39 9.06 -3.98 1.29
C ILE A 39 8.99 -2.49 0.92
N GLY A 40 9.58 -1.61 1.73
CA GLY A 40 9.67 -0.19 1.42
C GLY A 40 10.49 0.08 0.16
N SER A 41 11.59 -0.66 -0.04
CA SER A 41 12.40 -0.57 -1.26
C SER A 41 11.66 -1.07 -2.49
N ALA A 42 10.87 -2.16 -2.38
CA ALA A 42 10.06 -2.66 -3.49
C ALA A 42 9.04 -1.60 -3.94
N LEU A 43 8.34 -0.95 -3.01
CA LEU A 43 7.43 0.15 -3.35
C LEU A 43 8.18 1.30 -4.05
N MET A 44 9.31 1.73 -3.48
CA MET A 44 10.14 2.80 -4.03
C MET A 44 10.54 2.54 -5.49
N VAL A 45 11.10 1.36 -5.77
CA VAL A 45 11.58 1.05 -7.12
C VAL A 45 10.45 0.87 -8.13
N MET A 46 9.30 0.34 -7.70
CA MET A 46 8.12 0.25 -8.56
C MET A 46 7.53 1.63 -8.87
N ILE A 47 7.55 2.56 -7.91
CA ILE A 47 7.13 3.96 -8.15
C ILE A 47 8.04 4.62 -9.19
N TYR A 48 9.35 4.46 -9.09
CA TYR A 48 10.28 4.97 -10.11
C TYR A 48 10.10 4.31 -11.47
N ALA A 49 9.78 3.00 -11.49
CA ALA A 49 9.57 2.26 -12.73
C ALA A 49 8.28 2.65 -13.47
N GLY A 50 7.20 2.96 -12.74
CA GLY A 50 5.87 3.12 -13.33
C GLY A 50 5.18 4.45 -13.08
N GLY A 51 5.67 5.28 -12.15
CA GLY A 51 5.01 6.52 -11.74
C GLY A 51 4.77 7.51 -12.89
N HIS A 52 5.68 7.59 -13.83
CA HIS A 52 5.55 8.44 -15.02
C HIS A 52 4.44 7.99 -16.00
N ILE A 53 3.90 6.77 -15.85
CA ILE A 53 2.83 6.22 -16.71
C ILE A 53 1.48 6.26 -15.99
N SER A 54 1.41 5.77 -14.73
CA SER A 54 0.17 5.61 -13.99
C SER A 54 0.01 6.56 -12.80
N GLY A 55 1.08 7.19 -12.37
CA GLY A 55 1.17 7.87 -11.08
C GLY A 55 1.72 6.98 -9.97
N GLY A 56 1.80 5.65 -10.19
CA GLY A 56 2.41 4.70 -9.24
C GLY A 56 1.65 4.61 -7.92
N HIS A 57 0.32 4.49 -7.96
CA HIS A 57 -0.49 4.41 -6.73
C HIS A 57 -0.28 3.07 -6.02
N TYR A 58 -0.41 1.94 -6.74
CA TYR A 58 -0.26 0.56 -6.27
C TYR A 58 -1.05 0.24 -4.99
N ASN A 59 -2.04 1.08 -4.67
CA ASN A 59 -2.75 1.09 -3.41
C ASN A 59 -4.14 1.72 -3.60
N PRO A 60 -5.26 1.01 -3.33
CA PRO A 60 -6.60 1.58 -3.45
C PRO A 60 -6.86 2.79 -2.55
N ALA A 61 -6.27 2.84 -1.34
CA ALA A 61 -6.42 3.98 -0.43
C ALA A 61 -5.68 5.23 -0.95
N VAL A 62 -4.51 5.04 -1.56
CA VAL A 62 -3.78 6.11 -2.26
C VAL A 62 -4.57 6.58 -3.48
N THR A 63 -5.15 5.65 -4.25
CA THR A 63 -6.01 6.00 -5.39
C THR A 63 -7.20 6.86 -4.95
N LEU A 64 -7.85 6.51 -3.84
CA LEU A 64 -8.91 7.29 -3.23
C LEU A 64 -8.41 8.70 -2.83
N ALA A 65 -7.25 8.79 -2.17
CA ALA A 65 -6.66 10.07 -1.75
C ALA A 65 -6.35 10.99 -2.95
N VAL A 66 -5.73 10.43 -4.01
CA VAL A 66 -5.40 11.17 -5.24
C VAL A 66 -6.66 11.60 -6.00
N TRP A 67 -7.73 10.79 -5.95
CA TRP A 67 -9.04 11.19 -6.48
C TRP A 67 -9.65 12.35 -5.69
N ILE A 68 -9.70 12.26 -4.35
CA ILE A 68 -10.23 13.35 -3.48
C ILE A 68 -9.43 14.64 -3.71
N ARG A 69 -8.12 14.53 -3.91
CA ARG A 69 -7.24 15.64 -4.24
C ARG A 69 -7.50 16.20 -5.65
N GLY A 70 -8.23 15.49 -6.53
CA GLY A 70 -8.59 15.95 -7.88
C GLY A 70 -7.53 15.63 -8.96
N ARG A 71 -6.59 14.73 -8.70
CA ARG A 71 -5.53 14.32 -9.67
C ARG A 71 -5.72 12.92 -10.25
N CYS A 72 -6.78 12.20 -9.89
CA CYS A 72 -7.19 10.95 -10.53
C CYS A 72 -8.60 11.13 -11.12
N PRO A 73 -8.81 10.96 -12.43
CA PRO A 73 -10.15 11.01 -13.01
C PRO A 73 -11.05 9.92 -12.40
N MET A 74 -12.33 10.24 -12.15
CA MET A 74 -13.29 9.28 -11.58
C MET A 74 -13.38 7.98 -12.40
N ALA A 75 -13.29 8.08 -13.72
CA ALA A 75 -13.31 6.92 -14.62
C ALA A 75 -12.13 5.95 -14.42
N ASP A 76 -11.05 6.38 -13.79
CA ASP A 76 -9.87 5.57 -13.53
C ASP A 76 -9.86 4.95 -12.12
N VAL A 77 -10.64 5.47 -11.17
CA VAL A 77 -10.61 5.05 -9.77
C VAL A 77 -10.86 3.55 -9.62
N ILE A 78 -11.99 3.08 -10.12
CA ILE A 78 -12.35 1.65 -10.02
C ILE A 78 -11.43 0.75 -10.85
N PRO A 79 -11.09 1.08 -12.12
CA PRO A 79 -10.10 0.30 -12.88
C PRO A 79 -8.73 0.20 -12.19
N TYR A 80 -8.24 1.26 -11.54
CA TYR A 80 -6.99 1.22 -10.75
C TYR A 80 -7.10 0.25 -9.59
N MET A 81 -8.15 0.39 -8.77
CA MET A 81 -8.37 -0.48 -7.60
C MET A 81 -8.48 -1.95 -8.01
N ILE A 82 -9.18 -2.25 -9.11
CA ILE A 82 -9.28 -3.62 -9.64
C ILE A 82 -7.89 -4.13 -10.07
N ALA A 83 -7.13 -3.35 -10.84
CA ALA A 83 -5.80 -3.74 -11.30
C ALA A 83 -4.84 -4.00 -10.12
N GLN A 84 -4.88 -3.14 -9.10
CA GLN A 84 -4.07 -3.26 -7.88
C GLN A 84 -4.43 -4.54 -7.10
N VAL A 85 -5.72 -4.81 -6.89
CA VAL A 85 -6.18 -6.02 -6.18
C VAL A 85 -5.85 -7.28 -6.98
N LEU A 86 -6.04 -7.27 -8.30
CA LEU A 86 -5.68 -8.40 -9.17
C LEU A 86 -4.16 -8.68 -9.09
N GLY A 87 -3.31 -7.66 -9.19
CA GLY A 87 -1.87 -7.80 -9.04
C GLY A 87 -1.49 -8.40 -7.68
N ALA A 88 -2.11 -7.91 -6.61
CA ALA A 88 -1.89 -8.40 -5.25
C ALA A 88 -2.31 -9.87 -5.07
N VAL A 89 -3.47 -10.27 -5.59
CA VAL A 89 -3.97 -11.66 -5.50
C VAL A 89 -3.12 -12.61 -6.34
N LEU A 90 -2.71 -12.20 -7.55
CA LEU A 90 -1.80 -12.99 -8.39
C LEU A 90 -0.44 -13.21 -7.69
N ALA A 91 0.09 -12.16 -7.04
CA ALA A 91 1.33 -12.27 -6.27
C ALA A 91 1.16 -13.21 -5.07
N ALA A 92 0.06 -13.10 -4.32
CA ALA A 92 -0.24 -13.98 -3.20
C ALA A 92 -0.32 -15.45 -3.64
N ALA A 93 -1.01 -15.74 -4.74
CA ALA A 93 -1.09 -17.09 -5.29
C ALA A 93 0.29 -17.64 -5.70
N LEU A 94 1.12 -16.81 -6.36
CA LEU A 94 2.48 -17.21 -6.74
C LEU A 94 3.36 -17.44 -5.49
N VAL A 95 3.24 -16.61 -4.46
CA VAL A 95 3.97 -16.82 -3.19
C VAL A 95 3.59 -18.16 -2.56
N ILE A 96 2.29 -18.48 -2.45
CA ILE A 96 1.82 -19.76 -1.91
C ILE A 96 2.39 -20.93 -2.73
N TYR A 97 2.38 -20.83 -4.05
CA TYR A 97 2.93 -21.85 -4.93
C TYR A 97 4.44 -22.06 -4.69
N LEU A 98 5.21 -20.99 -4.60
CA LEU A 98 6.67 -21.04 -4.42
C LEU A 98 7.08 -21.51 -3.02
N LYS A 99 6.31 -21.18 -1.99
CA LYS A 99 6.53 -21.62 -0.61
C LYS A 99 6.01 -23.04 -0.35
N GLY A 100 5.08 -23.52 -1.19
CA GLY A 100 4.43 -24.84 -1.06
C GLY A 100 3.29 -24.88 -0.03
N HIS A 101 3.02 -23.77 0.67
CA HIS A 101 1.95 -23.64 1.67
C HIS A 101 1.58 -22.17 1.93
N GLN A 102 0.46 -21.94 2.60
CA GLN A 102 0.12 -20.63 3.13
C GLN A 102 0.97 -20.29 4.36
N GLY A 103 1.05 -19.01 4.68
CA GLY A 103 1.66 -18.55 5.93
C GLY A 103 0.85 -19.00 7.15
N ALA A 104 1.48 -18.96 8.31
CA ALA A 104 0.81 -19.26 9.56
C ALA A 104 -0.10 -18.10 9.98
N THR A 105 -1.39 -18.37 10.11
CA THR A 105 -2.32 -17.41 10.71
C THR A 105 -2.02 -17.29 12.21
N PRO A 106 -1.91 -16.07 12.75
CA PRO A 106 -1.70 -15.88 14.18
C PRO A 106 -2.77 -16.59 15.02
N GLU A 107 -2.36 -17.25 16.11
CA GLU A 107 -3.29 -17.93 17.02
C GLU A 107 -4.30 -16.94 17.63
N ALA A 108 -3.80 -15.80 18.10
CA ALA A 108 -4.63 -14.69 18.58
C ALA A 108 -4.74 -13.60 17.51
N ASP A 109 -5.95 -13.11 17.29
CA ASP A 109 -6.15 -11.96 16.44
C ASP A 109 -5.53 -10.70 17.08
N PRO A 110 -4.89 -9.84 16.31
CA PRO A 110 -4.49 -8.52 16.79
C PRO A 110 -5.69 -7.74 17.33
N ASP A 111 -5.46 -6.92 18.36
CA ASP A 111 -6.50 -6.04 18.91
C ASP A 111 -7.11 -5.16 17.79
N PRO A 112 -8.42 -5.26 17.52
CA PRO A 112 -9.02 -4.60 16.36
C PRO A 112 -8.99 -3.07 16.47
N ILE A 113 -9.07 -2.53 17.69
CA ILE A 113 -9.06 -1.07 17.91
C ILE A 113 -7.65 -0.54 17.70
N LYS A 114 -6.64 -1.19 18.28
CA LYS A 114 -5.24 -0.80 18.08
C LYS A 114 -4.85 -0.93 16.60
N SER A 115 -5.21 -2.03 15.97
CA SER A 115 -4.97 -2.25 14.54
C SER A 115 -5.62 -1.17 13.69
N PHE A 116 -6.89 -0.85 13.93
CA PHE A 116 -7.59 0.22 13.22
C PHE A 116 -6.86 1.55 13.35
N ILE A 117 -6.45 1.93 14.56
CA ILE A 117 -5.78 3.21 14.82
C ILE A 117 -4.44 3.29 14.06
N VAL A 118 -3.59 2.28 14.19
CA VAL A 118 -2.25 2.34 13.57
C VAL A 118 -2.29 2.23 12.04
N GLU A 119 -3.21 1.43 11.49
CA GLU A 119 -3.42 1.34 10.04
C GLU A 119 -3.98 2.64 9.47
N LEU A 120 -4.95 3.27 10.15
CA LEU A 120 -5.45 4.58 9.77
C LEU A 120 -4.34 5.63 9.77
N LEU A 121 -3.54 5.70 10.84
CA LEU A 121 -2.47 6.68 10.98
C LEU A 121 -1.39 6.51 9.91
N PHE A 122 -0.91 5.29 9.67
CA PHE A 122 0.16 5.08 8.69
C PHE A 122 -0.34 5.06 7.24
N THR A 123 -1.60 4.69 6.98
CA THR A 123 -2.19 4.91 5.65
C THR A 123 -2.42 6.40 5.38
N PHE A 124 -2.85 7.16 6.39
CA PHE A 124 -2.89 8.61 6.30
C PHE A 124 -1.51 9.19 5.97
N ALA A 125 -0.48 8.82 6.74
CA ALA A 125 0.89 9.29 6.53
C ALA A 125 1.39 8.94 5.12
N LEU A 126 1.17 7.70 4.67
CA LEU A 126 1.56 7.25 3.33
C LEU A 126 0.86 8.06 2.24
N ALA A 127 -0.45 8.16 2.28
CA ALA A 127 -1.22 8.92 1.31
C ALA A 127 -0.86 10.42 1.34
N TYR A 128 -0.67 10.98 2.53
CA TYR A 128 -0.25 12.38 2.69
C TYR A 128 1.13 12.65 2.08
N VAL A 129 2.10 11.75 2.27
CA VAL A 129 3.42 11.83 1.62
C VAL A 129 3.27 11.72 0.10
N VAL A 130 2.46 10.78 -0.42
CA VAL A 130 2.18 10.67 -1.86
C VAL A 130 1.64 12.00 -2.40
N LEU A 131 0.62 12.56 -1.76
CA LEU A 131 -0.02 13.79 -2.22
C LEU A 131 0.96 14.96 -2.26
N ASN A 132 1.77 15.13 -1.22
CA ASN A 132 2.72 16.23 -1.13
C ASN A 132 3.97 16.05 -1.99
N SER A 133 4.52 14.84 -2.09
CA SER A 133 5.76 14.60 -2.84
C SER A 133 5.55 14.34 -4.34
N ALA A 134 4.42 13.71 -4.71
CA ALA A 134 4.19 13.27 -6.09
C ALA A 134 3.09 14.05 -6.83
N THR A 135 2.24 14.82 -6.14
CA THR A 135 1.12 15.52 -6.79
C THR A 135 1.09 17.04 -6.59
N SER A 136 1.79 17.58 -5.61
CA SER A 136 1.79 19.01 -5.31
C SER A 136 2.58 19.79 -6.34
N LYS A 137 2.04 20.97 -6.74
CA LYS A 137 2.73 21.93 -7.62
C LYS A 137 4.04 22.42 -7.00
N ALA A 138 4.07 22.59 -5.67
CA ALA A 138 5.25 23.10 -4.94
C ALA A 138 6.44 22.13 -4.99
N THR A 139 6.21 20.84 -5.20
CA THR A 139 7.25 19.81 -5.28
C THR A 139 7.38 19.22 -6.69
N ALA A 140 6.76 19.84 -7.69
CA ALA A 140 6.81 19.36 -9.07
C ALA A 140 8.26 19.25 -9.58
N GLY A 141 8.56 18.16 -10.27
CA GLY A 141 9.89 17.91 -10.84
C GLY A 141 10.94 17.39 -9.84
N ASN A 142 10.57 17.12 -8.57
CA ASN A 142 11.52 16.49 -7.65
C ASN A 142 11.86 15.06 -8.07
N SER A 143 13.02 14.56 -7.60
CA SER A 143 13.50 13.19 -7.85
C SER A 143 13.37 12.27 -6.63
N PHE A 144 12.87 12.76 -5.50
CA PHE A 144 12.84 12.01 -4.23
C PHE A 144 11.48 11.38 -3.91
N TYR A 145 10.43 11.60 -4.71
CA TYR A 145 9.07 11.15 -4.41
C TYR A 145 8.97 9.64 -4.13
N GLY A 146 9.62 8.81 -4.95
CA GLY A 146 9.61 7.36 -4.73
C GLY A 146 10.32 6.94 -3.45
N LEU A 147 11.44 7.60 -3.12
CA LEU A 147 12.17 7.39 -1.88
C LEU A 147 11.30 7.74 -0.67
N ALA A 148 10.69 8.93 -0.66
CA ALA A 148 9.83 9.39 0.43
C ALA A 148 8.66 8.43 0.67
N ILE A 149 7.99 7.98 -0.39
CA ILE A 149 6.83 7.09 -0.31
C ILE A 149 7.25 5.70 0.18
N GLY A 150 8.29 5.10 -0.39
CA GLY A 150 8.78 3.79 0.03
C GLY A 150 9.27 3.77 1.47
N PHE A 151 9.97 4.82 1.91
CA PHE A 151 10.43 4.96 3.29
C PHE A 151 9.28 5.17 4.28
N THR A 152 8.16 5.77 3.87
CA THR A 152 6.98 5.86 4.74
C THR A 152 6.42 4.48 5.06
N VAL A 153 6.35 3.58 4.09
CA VAL A 153 5.96 2.18 4.34
C VAL A 153 6.96 1.47 5.23
N MET A 154 8.25 1.64 4.99
CA MET A 154 9.31 1.06 5.82
C MET A 154 9.19 1.52 7.29
N VAL A 155 9.04 2.81 7.51
CA VAL A 155 8.88 3.40 8.87
C VAL A 155 7.63 2.82 9.55
N GLY A 156 6.50 2.75 8.84
CA GLY A 156 5.27 2.17 9.37
C GLY A 156 5.44 0.70 9.74
N ALA A 157 6.07 -0.10 8.87
CA ALA A 157 6.33 -1.50 9.13
C ALA A 157 7.20 -1.71 10.38
N PHE A 158 8.24 -0.90 10.59
CA PHE A 158 9.06 -0.94 11.80
C PHE A 158 8.29 -0.47 13.04
N ALA A 159 7.52 0.62 12.92
CA ALA A 159 6.89 1.24 14.07
C ALA A 159 5.68 0.46 14.60
N VAL A 160 4.86 -0.09 13.72
CA VAL A 160 3.56 -0.65 14.08
C VAL A 160 3.24 -2.00 13.43
N GLY A 161 4.15 -2.58 12.66
CA GLY A 161 3.94 -3.88 12.03
C GLY A 161 3.65 -5.00 13.03
N SER A 162 4.23 -4.95 14.23
CA SER A 162 3.94 -5.89 15.32
C SER A 162 2.55 -5.72 15.95
N ILE A 163 1.84 -4.62 15.67
CA ILE A 163 0.51 -4.33 16.23
C ILE A 163 -0.59 -4.81 15.29
N SER A 164 -0.45 -4.53 13.98
CA SER A 164 -1.52 -4.78 12.99
C SER A 164 -1.11 -5.69 11.83
N GLY A 165 0.17 -5.93 11.65
CA GLY A 165 0.74 -6.53 10.44
C GLY A 165 1.24 -5.49 9.43
N GLY A 166 0.86 -4.20 9.55
CA GLY A 166 1.41 -3.10 8.74
C GLY A 166 1.00 -3.16 7.26
N ALA A 167 -0.28 -3.30 6.97
CA ALA A 167 -0.77 -3.38 5.59
C ALA A 167 -0.74 -2.02 4.87
N PHE A 168 -1.27 -0.97 5.48
CA PHE A 168 -1.37 0.41 4.96
C PHE A 168 -1.94 0.52 3.54
N ASN A 169 -2.58 -0.54 3.05
CA ASN A 169 -2.97 -0.72 1.66
C ASN A 169 -4.10 -1.75 1.57
N PRO A 170 -5.29 -1.42 1.06
CA PRO A 170 -6.38 -2.38 0.90
C PRO A 170 -6.02 -3.61 0.04
N ALA A 171 -5.22 -3.45 -1.01
CA ALA A 171 -4.80 -4.58 -1.85
C ALA A 171 -3.85 -5.52 -1.09
N VAL A 172 -2.96 -4.97 -0.26
CA VAL A 172 -2.11 -5.76 0.66
C VAL A 172 -2.98 -6.46 1.71
N ALA A 173 -3.96 -5.76 2.31
CA ALA A 173 -4.89 -6.35 3.29
C ALA A 173 -5.62 -7.58 2.74
N ILE A 174 -6.10 -7.52 1.49
CA ILE A 174 -6.71 -8.67 0.82
C ILE A 174 -5.68 -9.77 0.61
N ALA A 175 -4.49 -9.44 0.13
CA ALA A 175 -3.46 -10.41 -0.19
C ALA A 175 -2.92 -11.16 1.04
N VAL A 176 -2.75 -10.49 2.20
CA VAL A 176 -2.34 -11.15 3.44
C VAL A 176 -3.41 -12.13 3.94
N GLY A 177 -4.70 -11.82 3.72
CA GLY A 177 -5.79 -12.77 3.93
C GLY A 177 -5.69 -14.00 3.01
N VAL A 178 -5.44 -13.81 1.72
CA VAL A 178 -5.25 -14.90 0.74
C VAL A 178 -4.03 -15.76 1.10
N MET A 179 -2.94 -15.13 1.54
CA MET A 179 -1.73 -15.84 1.98
C MET A 179 -1.89 -16.56 3.34
N GLY A 180 -3.03 -16.44 4.01
CA GLY A 180 -3.25 -17.05 5.32
C GLY A 180 -2.54 -16.35 6.49
N LEU A 181 -2.07 -15.13 6.29
CA LEU A 181 -1.37 -14.34 7.31
C LEU A 181 -2.32 -13.54 8.21
N ALA A 182 -3.58 -13.42 7.84
CA ALA A 182 -4.61 -12.70 8.58
C ALA A 182 -5.97 -13.40 8.44
N LYS A 183 -6.75 -13.46 9.54
CA LYS A 183 -8.13 -13.95 9.50
C LYS A 183 -9.04 -12.90 8.83
N THR A 184 -10.16 -13.34 8.27
CA THR A 184 -11.12 -12.48 7.55
C THR A 184 -11.59 -11.29 8.39
N ALA A 185 -11.85 -11.48 9.69
CA ALA A 185 -12.26 -10.39 10.57
C ALA A 185 -11.19 -9.29 10.66
N HIS A 186 -9.92 -9.67 10.74
CA HIS A 186 -8.82 -8.72 10.75
C HIS A 186 -8.67 -7.98 9.41
N VAL A 187 -8.81 -8.70 8.28
CA VAL A 187 -8.80 -8.08 6.94
C VAL A 187 -9.87 -6.98 6.82
N VAL A 188 -11.07 -7.20 7.38
CA VAL A 188 -12.13 -6.17 7.37
C VAL A 188 -11.70 -4.93 8.15
N VAL A 189 -11.04 -5.09 9.30
CA VAL A 189 -10.50 -3.96 10.08
C VAL A 189 -9.45 -3.19 9.28
N LEU A 190 -8.51 -3.91 8.64
CA LEU A 190 -7.47 -3.30 7.80
C LEU A 190 -8.09 -2.51 6.62
N LEU A 191 -9.09 -3.08 5.94
CA LEU A 191 -9.77 -2.40 4.83
C LEU A 191 -10.46 -1.10 5.29
N ALA A 192 -11.19 -1.15 6.40
CA ALA A 192 -11.88 0.03 6.93
C ALA A 192 -10.89 1.12 7.33
N ALA A 193 -9.83 0.76 8.05
CA ALA A 193 -8.81 1.70 8.53
C ALA A 193 -8.03 2.35 7.38
N THR A 194 -7.60 1.54 6.40
CA THR A 194 -6.77 2.03 5.29
C THR A 194 -7.57 2.98 4.37
N PHE A 195 -8.83 2.66 4.03
CA PHE A 195 -9.66 3.59 3.27
C PHE A 195 -9.95 4.87 4.04
N ALA A 196 -10.21 4.80 5.35
CA ALA A 196 -10.41 5.97 6.19
C ALA A 196 -9.15 6.86 6.23
N GLY A 197 -7.95 6.26 6.38
CA GLY A 197 -6.67 6.97 6.35
C GLY A 197 -6.41 7.68 5.03
N GLY A 198 -6.65 7.00 3.90
CA GLY A 198 -6.52 7.57 2.56
C GLY A 198 -7.49 8.73 2.32
N ALA A 199 -8.75 8.58 2.69
CA ALA A 199 -9.75 9.64 2.58
C ALA A 199 -9.36 10.86 3.41
N LEU A 200 -8.97 10.65 4.67
CA LEU A 200 -8.54 11.73 5.55
C LEU A 200 -7.31 12.48 4.99
N ALA A 201 -6.35 11.78 4.39
CA ALA A 201 -5.19 12.41 3.76
C ALA A 201 -5.58 13.30 2.59
N GLY A 202 -6.49 12.85 1.72
CA GLY A 202 -7.01 13.64 0.61
C GLY A 202 -7.72 14.92 1.06
N LEU A 203 -8.57 14.81 2.08
CA LEU A 203 -9.27 15.95 2.67
C LEU A 203 -8.30 16.94 3.33
N THR A 204 -7.33 16.43 4.10
CA THR A 204 -6.29 17.24 4.76
C THR A 204 -5.43 17.97 3.74
N PHE A 205 -5.01 17.30 2.66
CA PHE A 205 -4.25 17.96 1.60
C PHE A 205 -5.02 19.14 1.00
N ASN A 206 -6.29 18.93 0.64
CA ASN A 206 -7.12 19.98 0.04
C ASN A 206 -7.36 21.16 0.99
N PHE A 207 -7.45 20.91 2.30
CA PHE A 207 -7.58 21.93 3.32
C PHE A 207 -6.31 22.78 3.46
N LEU A 208 -5.14 22.13 3.45
CA LEU A 208 -3.85 22.79 3.64
C LEU A 208 -3.32 23.47 2.36
N ASN A 209 -3.78 23.03 1.19
CA ASN A 209 -3.32 23.52 -0.11
C ASN A 209 -4.50 23.97 -0.99
N PRO A 210 -5.28 25.00 -0.58
CA PRO A 210 -6.49 25.41 -1.29
C PRO A 210 -6.23 25.88 -2.74
N ASP A 211 -5.05 26.41 -3.02
CA ASP A 211 -4.65 26.94 -4.33
C ASP A 211 -3.95 25.90 -5.22
N ASP A 212 -3.73 24.68 -4.72
CA ASP A 212 -3.09 23.58 -5.46
C ASP A 212 -4.13 22.61 -6.03
N ARG A 213 -5.09 23.11 -6.79
CA ARG A 213 -6.14 22.32 -7.45
C ARG A 213 -5.86 22.10 -8.93
#